data_2a86442a911dc36bfa0439628a3a11b0
#
_entry.id   2a86442a911dc36bfa0439628a3a11b0
#
_cell.length_a   1.000
_cell.length_b   1.000
_cell.length_c   1.000
_cell.angle_alpha   90.00
_cell.angle_beta   90.00
_cell.angle_gamma   90.00
#
_symmetry.space_group_name_H-M   'P 1'
#
loop_
_entity.id
_entity.type
_entity.pdbx_description
1 polymer ?
#
loop_
_entity_poly.entity_id
_entity_poly.type
_entity_poly.pdbx_seq_one_letter_code
_entity_poly.pdbx_strand_id
1 'polypeptide(L)' 'MALWFTGDNPRLGGLRPVDALNGDPDAVLAAARALADDLT' A
#
# COMPACT_ATOMS: atom_id res chain seq x y z
N MET A 1 8.36 -2.36 8.80
CA MET A 1 8.01 -1.76 7.51
C MET A 1 7.76 -2.79 6.42
N ALA A 2 8.53 -3.89 6.43
CA ALA A 2 8.29 -4.97 5.46
C ALA A 2 6.90 -5.58 5.59
N LEU A 3 6.32 -5.59 6.80
CA LEU A 3 4.99 -6.15 7.01
C LEU A 3 3.90 -5.36 6.30
N TRP A 4 4.07 -4.04 6.16
CA TRP A 4 3.09 -3.25 5.42
C TRP A 4 3.05 -3.68 3.95
N PHE A 5 4.22 -3.92 3.38
CA PHE A 5 4.34 -4.22 1.96
C PHE A 5 3.80 -5.60 1.60
N THR A 6 3.87 -6.54 2.53
CA THR A 6 3.42 -7.92 2.31
C THR A 6 2.10 -8.26 2.97
N GLY A 7 1.56 -7.38 3.82
CA GLY A 7 0.27 -7.57 4.45
C GLY A 7 -0.87 -7.04 3.60
N ASP A 8 -2.06 -7.60 3.78
CA ASP A 8 -3.25 -7.13 3.07
C ASP A 8 -3.53 -5.68 3.44
N ASN A 9 -3.87 -4.86 2.45
CA ASN A 9 -4.11 -3.45 2.65
C ASN A 9 -5.52 -3.08 2.21
N PRO A 10 -6.40 -2.62 3.13
CA PRO A 10 -7.76 -2.25 2.77
C PRO A 10 -7.82 -1.06 1.81
N ARG A 11 -6.81 -0.21 1.80
CA ARG A 11 -6.74 0.91 0.85
C ARG A 11 -6.52 0.43 -0.58
N LEU A 12 -6.04 -0.80 -0.74
CA LEU A 12 -5.79 -1.41 -2.03
C LEU A 12 -6.81 -2.52 -2.34
N GLY A 13 -7.99 -2.44 -1.71
CA GLY A 13 -9.04 -3.41 -1.94
C GLY A 13 -8.72 -4.79 -1.39
N GLY A 14 -7.89 -4.88 -0.37
CA GLY A 14 -7.49 -6.14 0.24
C GLY A 14 -6.25 -6.77 -0.40
N LEU A 15 -5.71 -6.13 -1.44
CA LEU A 15 -4.47 -6.62 -2.07
C LEU A 15 -3.25 -6.23 -1.24
N ARG A 16 -2.23 -7.05 -1.33
CA ARG A 16 -0.94 -6.67 -0.75
C ARG A 16 -0.29 -5.62 -1.65
N PRO A 17 0.39 -4.61 -1.07
CA PRO A 17 1.06 -3.60 -1.89
C PRO A 17 2.02 -4.18 -2.91
N VAL A 18 2.73 -5.29 -2.56
CA VAL A 18 3.65 -5.93 -3.48
C VAL A 18 2.93 -6.50 -4.71
N ASP A 19 1.69 -6.99 -4.53
CA ASP A 19 0.89 -7.49 -5.65
C ASP A 19 0.27 -6.33 -6.45
N ALA A 20 -0.22 -5.31 -5.74
CA ALA A 20 -0.82 -4.15 -6.38
C ALA A 20 0.19 -3.35 -7.20
N LEU A 21 1.45 -3.38 -6.81
CA LEU A 21 2.51 -2.68 -7.51
C LEU A 21 2.63 -3.13 -8.97
N ASN A 22 2.37 -4.41 -9.23
CA ASN A 22 2.43 -4.94 -10.59
C ASN A 22 1.27 -4.47 -11.46
N GLY A 23 0.10 -4.25 -10.87
CA GLY A 23 -1.10 -3.88 -11.61
C GLY A 23 -1.42 -2.40 -11.55
N ASP A 24 -1.18 -1.76 -10.41
CA ASP A 24 -1.55 -0.37 -10.18
C ASP A 24 -0.55 0.31 -9.24
N PRO A 25 0.62 0.70 -9.77
CA PRO A 25 1.64 1.34 -8.94
C PRO A 25 1.19 2.68 -8.37
N ASP A 26 0.30 3.39 -9.06
CA ASP A 26 -0.21 4.67 -8.57
C ASP A 26 -1.02 4.48 -7.28
N ALA A 27 -1.80 3.41 -7.22
CA ALA A 27 -2.58 3.11 -6.02
C ALA A 27 -1.66 2.78 -4.84
N VAL A 28 -0.57 2.06 -5.09
CA VAL A 28 0.41 1.75 -4.04
C VAL A 28 1.07 3.02 -3.53
N LEU A 29 1.43 3.92 -4.44
CA LEU A 29 2.03 5.19 -4.05
C LEU A 29 1.07 6.01 -3.20
N ALA A 30 -0.20 6.09 -3.60
CA ALA A 30 -1.20 6.83 -2.85
C ALA A 30 -1.40 6.25 -1.45
N ALA A 31 -1.43 4.91 -1.34
CA ALA A 31 -1.58 4.25 -0.05
C ALA A 31 -0.36 4.49 0.85
N ALA A 32 0.83 4.47 0.27
CA ALA A 32 2.06 4.72 1.02
C ALA A 32 2.10 6.17 1.53
N ARG A 33 1.66 7.12 0.72
CA ARG A 33 1.61 8.52 1.13
C ARG A 33 0.61 8.75 2.24
N ALA A 34 -0.54 8.06 2.19
CA ALA A 34 -1.52 8.16 3.25
C ALA A 34 -0.98 7.60 4.56
N LEU A 35 -0.20 6.52 4.50
CA LEU A 35 0.45 5.95 5.67
C LEU A 35 1.46 6.93 6.27
N ALA A 36 2.25 7.57 5.43
CA ALA A 36 3.22 8.56 5.87
C ALA A 36 2.54 9.74 6.55
N ASP A 37 1.40 10.19 6.01
CA ASP A 37 0.61 11.26 6.60
C ASP A 37 0.12 10.89 8.01
N ASP A 38 -0.31 9.65 8.18
CA ASP A 38 -0.78 9.17 9.47
C ASP A 38 0.32 9.16 10.53
N LEU A 39 1.56 8.94 10.11
CA LEU A 39 2.70 8.90 11.01
C LEU A 39 3.22 10.28 11.38
N THR A 40 2.82 11.29 10.66
CA THR A 40 3.25 12.67 10.88
C THR A 40 2.18 13.44 11.62
#